data_6e476ad97589944a8239eb8d2c4af7c9
#
_entry.id   6e476ad97589944a8239eb8d2c4af7c9
#
_cell.length_a   1.000
_cell.length_b   1.000
_cell.length_c   1.000
_cell.angle_alpha   90.00
_cell.angle_beta   90.00
_cell.angle_gamma   90.00
#
_symmetry.space_group_name_H-M   'P 1'
#
loop_
_entity.id
_entity.type
_entity.pdbx_description
1 polymer ?
#
loop_
_entity_poly.entity_id
_entity_poly.type
_entity_poly.pdbx_seq_one_letter_code
_entity_poly.pdbx_strand_id
1 'polypeptide(L)'
;LKDLGINVNVSVYDTENDLNKINELKSLDLKKFDLIIGPFISRNFNKFNSDNTSLIVSPLVENGISVKENVIITTTNNSLKSSRVFDIIDSEIALIEDQCAIIISDLENISSKSKLIKRFPNAEVINIDEENLFVDPEITDSLMGVNKQNWVFLETSKTNVISSVTSLLNSQNNYERKIRLFSTVSSENYENSNISLEKLGNLNFIYPSNSKPSTSFEYNNFYERFIEKFGNEPDRISIKARDVTYDLILRIAVFKKFENSLPYGETTYFQNKFDYTFKDNFYRN
;
A
#
# COMPACT_ATOMS: atom_id res chain seq x y z
N LEU A 1 14.74 -12.93 -16.80
CA LEU A 1 15.98 -12.18 -17.03
C LEU A 1 16.89 -12.90 -18.03
N LYS A 2 17.07 -14.22 -17.91
CA LYS A 2 17.86 -15.00 -18.89
C LYS A 2 17.33 -14.85 -20.33
N ASP A 3 16.01 -14.87 -20.48
CA ASP A 3 15.34 -14.72 -21.79
C ASP A 3 15.58 -13.33 -22.41
N LEU A 4 15.98 -12.36 -21.60
CA LEU A 4 16.37 -11.00 -22.00
C LEU A 4 17.89 -10.84 -22.16
N GLY A 5 18.68 -11.93 -22.03
CA GLY A 5 20.14 -11.88 -22.09
C GLY A 5 20.79 -11.18 -20.87
N ILE A 6 20.05 -11.01 -19.77
CA ILE A 6 20.57 -10.36 -18.56
C ILE A 6 21.11 -11.43 -17.61
N ASN A 7 22.41 -11.39 -17.36
CA ASN A 7 23.09 -12.22 -16.38
C ASN A 7 23.16 -11.50 -15.03
N VAL A 8 22.71 -12.16 -13.97
CA VAL A 8 22.68 -11.62 -12.61
C VAL A 8 23.41 -12.58 -11.67
N ASN A 9 24.36 -12.05 -10.91
CA ASN A 9 24.98 -12.76 -9.79
C ASN A 9 24.30 -12.31 -8.49
N VAL A 10 23.72 -13.24 -7.77
CA VAL A 10 23.00 -12.96 -6.52
C VAL A 10 23.75 -13.56 -5.34
N SER A 11 24.04 -12.71 -4.34
CA SER A 11 24.57 -13.13 -3.04
C SER A 11 23.50 -12.88 -1.98
N VAL A 12 23.16 -13.89 -1.20
CA VAL A 12 22.15 -13.79 -0.15
C VAL A 12 22.83 -13.93 1.21
N TYR A 13 22.51 -13.03 2.12
CA TYR A 13 23.06 -13.00 3.48
C TYR A 13 21.91 -12.95 4.48
N ASP A 14 21.91 -13.89 5.43
CA ASP A 14 21.01 -13.82 6.57
C ASP A 14 21.56 -12.80 7.58
N THR A 15 20.75 -11.83 7.93
CA THR A 15 21.08 -10.82 8.93
C THR A 15 20.75 -11.26 10.36
N GLU A 16 20.03 -12.39 10.52
CA GLU A 16 19.59 -12.94 11.81
C GLU A 16 18.88 -11.89 12.69
N ASN A 17 18.50 -10.77 12.11
CA ASN A 17 18.03 -9.56 12.78
C ASN A 17 19.00 -9.04 13.88
N ASP A 18 20.29 -9.36 13.77
CA ASP A 18 21.34 -9.04 14.74
C ASP A 18 22.24 -7.90 14.23
N LEU A 19 22.48 -6.91 15.10
CA LEU A 19 23.36 -5.77 14.79
C LEU A 19 24.84 -6.16 14.68
N ASN A 20 25.30 -7.22 15.34
CA ASN A 20 26.66 -7.71 15.17
C ASN A 20 26.85 -8.30 13.78
N LYS A 21 25.86 -9.05 13.31
CA LYS A 21 25.85 -9.59 11.95
C LYS A 21 25.82 -8.47 10.90
N ILE A 22 25.06 -7.41 11.14
CA ILE A 22 25.07 -6.20 10.29
C ILE A 22 26.47 -5.57 10.24
N ASN A 23 27.18 -5.48 11.38
CA ASN A 23 28.55 -4.96 11.40
C ASN A 23 29.53 -5.83 10.62
N GLU A 24 29.41 -7.16 10.72
CA GLU A 24 30.19 -8.10 9.88
C GLU A 24 29.94 -7.87 8.39
N LEU A 25 28.67 -7.77 7.99
CA LEU A 25 28.31 -7.54 6.58
C LEU A 25 28.83 -6.19 6.07
N LYS A 26 28.91 -5.15 6.90
CA LYS A 26 29.54 -3.87 6.53
C LYS A 26 31.03 -3.97 6.21
N SER A 27 31.73 -4.98 6.75
CA SER A 27 33.15 -5.19 6.46
C SER A 27 33.41 -5.77 5.05
N LEU A 28 32.36 -6.22 4.36
CA LEU A 28 32.47 -6.68 2.99
C LEU A 28 32.77 -5.52 2.04
N ASP A 29 33.42 -5.82 0.93
CA ASP A 29 33.55 -4.86 -0.16
C ASP A 29 32.19 -4.68 -0.85
N LEU A 30 31.41 -3.72 -0.35
CA LEU A 30 30.08 -3.45 -0.83
C LEU A 30 30.07 -2.79 -2.23
N LYS A 31 31.15 -2.16 -2.64
CA LYS A 31 31.26 -1.49 -3.94
C LYS A 31 31.25 -2.45 -5.13
N LYS A 32 31.47 -3.74 -4.89
CA LYS A 32 31.36 -4.77 -5.92
C LYS A 32 29.93 -5.12 -6.32
N PHE A 33 28.93 -4.66 -5.55
CA PHE A 33 27.53 -4.90 -5.85
C PHE A 33 26.92 -3.67 -6.54
N ASP A 34 26.25 -3.90 -7.65
CA ASP A 34 25.49 -2.86 -8.36
C ASP A 34 24.26 -2.42 -7.57
N LEU A 35 23.70 -3.33 -6.76
CA LEU A 35 22.49 -3.12 -5.97
C LEU A 35 22.51 -3.95 -4.70
N ILE A 36 22.06 -3.37 -3.59
CA ILE A 36 21.86 -4.06 -2.31
C ILE A 36 20.39 -3.92 -1.91
N ILE A 37 19.69 -5.03 -1.68
CA ILE A 37 18.29 -5.03 -1.27
C ILE A 37 18.18 -5.41 0.20
N GLY A 38 17.64 -4.52 1.03
CA GLY A 38 17.60 -4.67 2.49
C GLY A 38 18.82 -4.07 3.18
N PRO A 39 18.96 -4.29 4.50
CA PRO A 39 18.11 -5.05 5.43
C PRO A 39 16.65 -4.57 5.50
N PHE A 40 15.72 -5.46 5.90
CA PHE A 40 14.28 -5.19 5.84
C PHE A 40 13.72 -4.47 7.07
N ILE A 41 14.50 -4.32 8.13
CA ILE A 41 14.08 -3.64 9.38
C ILE A 41 14.82 -2.32 9.49
N SER A 42 14.09 -1.22 9.80
CA SER A 42 14.62 0.15 9.83
C SER A 42 15.89 0.30 10.64
N ARG A 43 15.94 -0.29 11.86
CA ARG A 43 17.12 -0.22 12.73
C ARG A 43 18.35 -0.82 12.06
N ASN A 44 18.21 -2.00 11.47
CA ASN A 44 19.28 -2.71 10.79
C ASN A 44 19.69 -1.99 9.50
N PHE A 45 18.71 -1.50 8.75
CA PHE A 45 18.93 -0.70 7.54
C PHE A 45 19.77 0.55 7.85
N ASN A 46 19.37 1.32 8.84
CA ASN A 46 20.08 2.54 9.23
C ASN A 46 21.51 2.26 9.68
N LYS A 47 21.69 1.19 10.46
CA LYS A 47 23.04 0.76 10.89
C LYS A 47 23.89 0.32 9.70
N PHE A 48 23.32 -0.45 8.78
CA PHE A 48 24.02 -0.91 7.58
C PHE A 48 24.40 0.25 6.67
N ASN A 49 23.47 1.19 6.46
CA ASN A 49 23.65 2.32 5.55
C ASN A 49 24.48 3.49 6.14
N SER A 50 24.87 3.45 7.41
CA SER A 50 25.55 4.58 8.06
C SER A 50 26.79 5.07 7.29
N ASP A 51 27.60 4.16 6.75
CA ASP A 51 28.83 4.44 6.04
C ASP A 51 28.85 3.88 4.60
N ASN A 52 27.70 3.32 4.15
CA ASN A 52 27.57 2.73 2.83
C ASN A 52 27.34 3.81 1.78
N THR A 53 28.02 3.68 0.64
CA THR A 53 27.86 4.52 -0.55
C THR A 53 27.30 3.76 -1.75
N SER A 54 27.16 2.43 -1.66
CA SER A 54 26.55 1.64 -2.72
C SER A 54 25.04 1.82 -2.71
N LEU A 55 24.42 1.68 -3.87
CA LEU A 55 22.97 1.79 -4.02
C LEU A 55 22.26 0.75 -3.16
N ILE A 56 21.40 1.20 -2.27
CA ILE A 56 20.69 0.36 -1.31
C ILE A 56 19.18 0.60 -1.37
N VAL A 57 18.42 -0.48 -1.28
CA VAL A 57 16.96 -0.48 -1.44
C VAL A 57 16.27 -0.85 -0.12
N SER A 58 15.33 -0.01 0.30
CA SER A 58 14.33 -0.36 1.31
C SER A 58 13.04 -0.81 0.63
N PRO A 59 12.78 -2.12 0.53
CA PRO A 59 11.62 -2.60 -0.23
C PRO A 59 10.32 -2.65 0.57
N LEU A 60 10.38 -2.67 1.90
CA LEU A 60 9.22 -2.91 2.77
C LEU A 60 8.96 -1.77 3.76
N VAL A 61 9.96 -0.97 4.08
CA VAL A 61 9.87 0.04 5.16
C VAL A 61 10.00 1.44 4.57
N GLU A 62 9.09 2.31 4.97
CA GLU A 62 9.07 3.71 4.59
C GLU A 62 9.52 4.61 5.76
N ASN A 63 9.02 4.31 6.97
CA ASN A 63 9.24 5.14 8.15
C ASN A 63 10.48 4.74 8.94
N GLY A 64 11.12 5.73 9.55
CA GLY A 64 12.31 5.51 10.39
C GLY A 64 13.57 5.11 9.61
N ILE A 65 13.61 5.31 8.31
CA ILE A 65 14.77 5.09 7.44
C ILE A 65 15.60 6.37 7.38
N SER A 66 16.91 6.24 7.63
CA SER A 66 17.88 7.31 7.37
C SER A 66 18.13 7.40 5.86
N VAL A 67 17.57 8.43 5.25
CA VAL A 67 17.67 8.65 3.81
C VAL A 67 18.98 9.32 3.43
N LYS A 68 19.55 8.91 2.31
CA LYS A 68 20.75 9.46 1.66
C LYS A 68 20.63 9.29 0.16
N GLU A 69 21.51 9.93 -0.60
CA GLU A 69 21.54 9.89 -2.06
C GLU A 69 21.63 8.48 -2.67
N ASN A 70 22.12 7.50 -1.90
CA ASN A 70 22.24 6.12 -2.33
C ASN A 70 21.03 5.23 -1.95
N VAL A 71 19.96 5.81 -1.40
CA VAL A 71 18.80 5.05 -0.90
C VAL A 71 17.65 5.09 -1.90
N ILE A 72 17.09 3.92 -2.19
CA ILE A 72 15.84 3.76 -2.93
C ILE A 72 14.76 3.25 -1.97
N ILE A 73 13.66 3.97 -1.83
CA ILE A 73 12.46 3.53 -1.12
C ILE A 73 11.41 3.12 -2.16
N THR A 74 11.01 1.86 -2.16
CA THR A 74 10.05 1.32 -3.14
C THR A 74 8.61 1.34 -2.66
N THR A 75 8.36 1.76 -1.43
CA THR A 75 7.02 1.93 -0.86
C THR A 75 6.50 3.34 -1.12
N THR A 76 5.27 3.43 -1.62
CA THR A 76 4.61 4.72 -1.82
C THR A 76 4.18 5.31 -0.48
N ASN A 77 4.41 6.61 -0.31
CA ASN A 77 4.03 7.33 0.91
C ASN A 77 2.51 7.28 1.17
N ASN A 78 2.12 7.02 2.41
CA ASN A 78 0.71 6.97 2.82
C ASN A 78 -0.03 8.28 2.55
N SER A 79 0.62 9.44 2.69
CA SER A 79 0.00 10.73 2.38
C SER A 79 -0.33 10.87 0.88
N LEU A 80 0.54 10.37 0.00
CA LEU A 80 0.29 10.37 -1.44
C LEU A 80 -0.86 9.43 -1.81
N LYS A 81 -0.90 8.24 -1.19
CA LYS A 81 -2.00 7.29 -1.40
C LYS A 81 -3.35 7.87 -0.96
N SER A 82 -3.38 8.49 0.23
CA SER A 82 -4.58 9.17 0.72
C SER A 82 -5.00 10.33 -0.18
N SER A 83 -4.04 11.13 -0.70
CA SER A 83 -4.38 12.22 -1.62
C SER A 83 -5.02 11.71 -2.92
N ARG A 84 -4.59 10.56 -3.44
CA ARG A 84 -5.22 9.95 -4.62
C ARG A 84 -6.67 9.53 -4.37
N VAL A 85 -6.99 9.07 -3.16
CA VAL A 85 -8.39 8.81 -2.80
C VAL A 85 -9.19 10.11 -2.80
N PHE A 86 -8.64 11.21 -2.27
CA PHE A 86 -9.30 12.51 -2.33
C PHE A 86 -9.50 13.01 -3.77
N ASP A 87 -8.53 12.81 -4.67
CA ASP A 87 -8.67 13.16 -6.09
C ASP A 87 -9.87 12.43 -6.74
N ILE A 88 -10.06 11.14 -6.40
CA ILE A 88 -11.19 10.34 -6.88
C ILE A 88 -12.50 10.85 -6.29
N ILE A 89 -12.54 11.06 -4.97
CA ILE A 89 -13.70 11.61 -4.27
C ILE A 89 -14.14 12.93 -4.90
N ASP A 90 -13.19 13.83 -5.14
CA ASP A 90 -13.46 15.15 -5.72
C ASP A 90 -14.04 15.04 -7.14
N SER A 91 -13.52 14.13 -7.95
CA SER A 91 -14.01 13.90 -9.29
C SER A 91 -15.42 13.30 -9.31
N GLU A 92 -15.74 12.41 -8.38
CA GLU A 92 -17.06 11.78 -8.30
C GLU A 92 -18.11 12.74 -7.68
N ILE A 93 -17.76 13.50 -6.65
CA ILE A 93 -18.66 14.46 -5.99
C ILE A 93 -19.08 15.57 -6.96
N ALA A 94 -18.18 16.03 -7.82
CA ALA A 94 -18.49 17.06 -8.80
C ALA A 94 -19.61 16.66 -9.79
N LEU A 95 -19.93 15.37 -9.89
CA LEU A 95 -20.95 14.83 -10.81
C LEU A 95 -22.34 14.65 -10.16
N ILE A 96 -22.46 14.85 -8.84
CA ILE A 96 -23.68 14.51 -8.09
C ILE A 96 -24.11 15.70 -7.24
N GLU A 97 -25.31 16.23 -7.53
CA GLU A 97 -25.86 17.41 -6.84
C GLU A 97 -26.44 17.10 -5.46
N ASP A 98 -27.15 15.97 -5.31
CA ASP A 98 -27.86 15.61 -4.07
C ASP A 98 -27.15 14.42 -3.36
N GLN A 99 -26.43 14.74 -2.31
CA GLN A 99 -25.57 13.79 -1.59
C GLN A 99 -25.62 13.96 -0.08
N CYS A 100 -25.35 12.90 0.62
CA CYS A 100 -25.18 12.86 2.06
C CYS A 100 -23.79 12.28 2.39
N ALA A 101 -23.04 12.91 3.28
CA ALA A 101 -21.72 12.44 3.71
C ALA A 101 -21.77 11.96 5.16
N ILE A 102 -21.24 10.77 5.42
CA ILE A 102 -21.17 10.15 6.75
C ILE A 102 -19.75 9.69 7.00
N ILE A 103 -19.17 10.08 8.13
CA ILE A 103 -17.82 9.69 8.54
C ILE A 103 -17.92 8.73 9.73
N ILE A 104 -17.48 7.51 9.56
CA ILE A 104 -17.40 6.48 10.61
C ILE A 104 -15.93 6.30 10.98
N SER A 105 -15.54 6.60 12.21
CA SER A 105 -14.11 6.62 12.59
C SER A 105 -13.88 6.13 14.01
N ASP A 106 -12.74 5.46 14.22
CA ASP A 106 -12.19 5.16 15.54
C ASP A 106 -11.27 6.27 16.07
N LEU A 107 -10.80 6.12 17.32
CA LEU A 107 -9.91 7.07 17.98
C LEU A 107 -8.48 7.05 17.41
N GLU A 108 -8.05 5.95 16.77
CA GLU A 108 -6.71 5.84 16.20
C GLU A 108 -6.57 6.70 14.91
N ASN A 109 -7.70 6.96 14.24
CA ASN A 109 -7.74 7.64 12.96
C ASN A 109 -8.26 9.09 13.02
N ILE A 110 -8.12 9.76 14.16
CA ILE A 110 -8.54 11.16 14.38
C ILE A 110 -7.97 12.12 13.33
N SER A 111 -6.72 11.92 12.89
CA SER A 111 -6.09 12.76 11.88
C SER A 111 -6.81 12.68 10.53
N SER A 112 -7.13 11.48 10.08
CA SER A 112 -7.89 11.24 8.83
C SER A 112 -9.30 11.79 8.93
N LYS A 113 -10.01 11.50 10.03
CA LYS A 113 -11.32 12.06 10.36
C LYS A 113 -11.33 13.58 10.29
N SER A 114 -10.32 14.25 10.89
CA SER A 114 -10.24 15.72 10.89
C SER A 114 -10.05 16.30 9.49
N LYS A 115 -9.31 15.62 8.60
CA LYS A 115 -9.17 16.02 7.20
C LYS A 115 -10.51 15.89 6.45
N LEU A 116 -11.25 14.81 6.69
CA LEU A 116 -12.57 14.59 6.10
C LEU A 116 -13.59 15.62 6.57
N ILE A 117 -13.64 15.94 7.88
CA ILE A 117 -14.52 16.98 8.41
C ILE A 117 -14.21 18.35 7.78
N LYS A 118 -12.95 18.69 7.59
CA LYS A 118 -12.58 19.94 6.88
C LYS A 118 -13.05 19.95 5.43
N ARG A 119 -13.06 18.79 4.77
CA ARG A 119 -13.48 18.65 3.38
C ARG A 119 -15.00 18.62 3.24
N PHE A 120 -15.69 17.97 4.19
CA PHE A 120 -17.14 17.81 4.27
C PHE A 120 -17.67 18.39 5.58
N PRO A 121 -17.80 19.73 5.69
CA PRO A 121 -18.18 20.37 6.95
C PRO A 121 -19.59 19.97 7.44
N ASN A 122 -20.45 19.54 6.52
CA ASN A 122 -21.81 19.11 6.81
C ASN A 122 -21.94 17.58 6.94
N ALA A 123 -20.82 16.84 7.00
CA ALA A 123 -20.87 15.39 7.16
C ALA A 123 -21.33 15.03 8.58
N GLU A 124 -22.20 14.05 8.67
CA GLU A 124 -22.54 13.40 9.93
C GLU A 124 -21.39 12.52 10.41
N VAL A 125 -21.14 12.49 11.72
CA VAL A 125 -20.00 11.77 12.29
C VAL A 125 -20.48 10.71 13.27
N ILE A 126 -20.11 9.45 12.99
CA ILE A 126 -20.32 8.31 13.87
C ILE A 126 -18.98 7.90 14.46
N ASN A 127 -18.87 7.92 15.78
CA ASN A 127 -17.69 7.36 16.45
C ASN A 127 -17.92 5.88 16.73
N ILE A 128 -16.91 5.07 16.42
CA ILE A 128 -16.92 3.65 16.73
C ILE A 128 -16.81 3.48 18.24
N ASP A 129 -17.66 2.65 18.82
CA ASP A 129 -17.53 2.24 20.22
C ASP A 129 -16.23 1.42 20.37
N GLU A 130 -15.29 1.97 21.15
CA GLU A 130 -13.96 1.36 21.31
C GLU A 130 -13.97 0.11 22.21
N GLU A 131 -14.97 -0.03 23.07
CA GLU A 131 -15.08 -1.19 23.96
C GLU A 131 -15.71 -2.38 23.22
N ASN A 132 -16.78 -2.11 22.47
CA ASN A 132 -17.55 -3.16 21.78
C ASN A 132 -17.18 -3.29 20.30
N LEU A 133 -16.36 -2.38 19.76
CA LEU A 133 -16.02 -2.30 18.33
C LEU A 133 -17.25 -2.31 17.42
N PHE A 134 -18.24 -1.51 17.78
CA PHE A 134 -19.57 -1.54 17.22
C PHE A 134 -20.00 -0.17 16.67
N VAL A 135 -20.83 -0.22 15.64
CA VAL A 135 -21.52 0.94 15.07
C VAL A 135 -23.01 0.63 15.11
N ASP A 136 -23.79 1.52 15.73
CA ASP A 136 -25.23 1.34 15.91
C ASP A 136 -25.95 1.37 14.54
N PRO A 137 -26.65 0.29 14.15
CA PRO A 137 -27.39 0.23 12.90
C PRO A 137 -28.52 1.24 12.80
N GLU A 138 -29.20 1.57 13.92
CA GLU A 138 -30.32 2.52 13.93
C GLU A 138 -29.81 3.94 13.69
N ILE A 139 -28.67 4.31 14.29
CA ILE A 139 -28.03 5.60 14.03
C ILE A 139 -27.62 5.68 12.55
N THR A 140 -26.96 4.64 12.04
CA THR A 140 -26.51 4.60 10.65
C THR A 140 -27.70 4.72 9.68
N ASP A 141 -28.80 4.00 9.95
CA ASP A 141 -30.01 4.05 9.12
C ASP A 141 -30.66 5.44 9.13
N SER A 142 -30.71 6.10 10.30
CA SER A 142 -31.32 7.42 10.47
C SER A 142 -30.57 8.54 9.73
N LEU A 143 -29.26 8.38 9.53
CA LEU A 143 -28.39 9.35 8.85
C LEU A 143 -28.34 9.14 7.32
N MET A 144 -28.77 7.98 6.82
CA MET A 144 -28.80 7.69 5.39
C MET A 144 -29.89 8.46 4.66
N GLY A 145 -29.49 9.22 3.65
CA GLY A 145 -30.43 9.94 2.79
C GLY A 145 -31.17 9.00 1.85
N VAL A 146 -32.50 9.11 1.81
CA VAL A 146 -33.36 8.42 0.84
C VAL A 146 -33.37 9.18 -0.47
N ASN A 147 -33.26 8.48 -1.60
CA ASN A 147 -33.13 9.04 -2.96
C ASN A 147 -31.89 9.92 -3.16
N LYS A 148 -30.85 9.72 -2.34
CA LYS A 148 -29.58 10.42 -2.41
C LYS A 148 -28.42 9.46 -2.61
N GLN A 149 -27.30 9.98 -3.08
CA GLN A 149 -26.02 9.28 -2.98
C GLN A 149 -25.45 9.44 -1.57
N ASN A 150 -25.27 8.35 -0.85
CA ASN A 150 -24.65 8.33 0.45
C ASN A 150 -23.16 8.03 0.32
N TRP A 151 -22.32 9.00 0.68
CA TRP A 151 -20.87 8.90 0.71
C TRP A 151 -20.44 8.53 2.12
N VAL A 152 -20.01 7.30 2.32
CA VAL A 152 -19.58 6.80 3.62
C VAL A 152 -18.07 6.69 3.64
N PHE A 153 -17.44 7.34 4.61
CA PHE A 153 -16.00 7.30 4.86
C PHE A 153 -15.73 6.44 6.09
N LEU A 154 -15.14 5.28 5.90
CA LEU A 154 -14.81 4.34 6.98
C LEU A 154 -13.34 4.46 7.34
N GLU A 155 -13.05 5.18 8.42
CA GLU A 155 -11.69 5.49 8.87
C GLU A 155 -11.31 4.59 10.06
N THR A 156 -10.99 3.34 9.75
CA THR A 156 -10.54 2.33 10.71
C THR A 156 -9.65 1.28 10.03
N SER A 157 -8.74 0.70 10.79
CA SER A 157 -7.96 -0.48 10.38
C SER A 157 -8.38 -1.77 11.11
N LYS A 158 -9.41 -1.71 11.97
CA LYS A 158 -9.87 -2.85 12.78
C LYS A 158 -10.72 -3.79 11.96
N THR A 159 -10.23 -5.01 11.69
CA THR A 159 -10.89 -6.01 10.82
C THR A 159 -12.34 -6.30 11.21
N ASN A 160 -12.62 -6.41 12.51
CA ASN A 160 -13.99 -6.69 13.00
C ASN A 160 -14.95 -5.56 12.67
N VAL A 161 -14.50 -4.32 12.82
CA VAL A 161 -15.30 -3.13 12.48
C VAL A 161 -15.52 -3.04 10.97
N ILE A 162 -14.47 -3.24 10.18
CA ILE A 162 -14.57 -3.25 8.72
C ILE A 162 -15.62 -4.29 8.29
N SER A 163 -15.54 -5.52 8.80
CA SER A 163 -16.47 -6.59 8.46
C SER A 163 -17.91 -6.29 8.87
N SER A 164 -18.13 -5.78 10.08
CA SER A 164 -19.48 -5.45 10.60
C SER A 164 -20.09 -4.27 9.86
N VAL A 165 -19.34 -3.18 9.70
CA VAL A 165 -19.81 -1.97 9.00
C VAL A 165 -20.09 -2.24 7.52
N THR A 166 -19.20 -2.94 6.82
CA THR A 166 -19.44 -3.28 5.41
C THR A 166 -20.65 -4.20 5.23
N SER A 167 -20.90 -5.11 6.18
CA SER A 167 -22.10 -5.95 6.17
C SER A 167 -23.36 -5.14 6.39
N LEU A 168 -23.34 -4.22 7.36
CA LEU A 168 -24.44 -3.32 7.64
C LEU A 168 -24.75 -2.42 6.45
N LEU A 169 -23.76 -1.72 5.92
CA LEU A 169 -23.94 -0.83 4.76
C LEU A 169 -24.41 -1.59 3.52
N ASN A 170 -23.90 -2.80 3.29
CA ASN A 170 -24.35 -3.63 2.16
C ASN A 170 -25.83 -4.03 2.32
N SER A 171 -26.32 -4.28 3.53
CA SER A 171 -27.74 -4.57 3.77
C SER A 171 -28.66 -3.36 3.56
N GLN A 172 -28.14 -2.17 3.77
CA GLN A 172 -28.85 -0.89 3.58
C GLN A 172 -28.74 -0.35 2.14
N ASN A 173 -27.79 -0.85 1.36
CA ASN A 173 -27.56 -0.42 -0.03
C ASN A 173 -28.65 -1.00 -0.95
N ASN A 174 -29.51 -0.16 -1.47
CA ASN A 174 -30.62 -0.53 -2.34
C ASN A 174 -30.94 0.55 -3.38
N TYR A 175 -32.04 0.39 -4.12
CA TYR A 175 -32.43 1.31 -5.17
C TYR A 175 -32.67 2.74 -4.66
N GLU A 176 -33.24 2.88 -3.46
CA GLU A 176 -33.59 4.18 -2.87
C GLU A 176 -32.42 4.77 -2.06
N ARG A 177 -31.49 3.94 -1.62
CA ARG A 177 -30.34 4.33 -0.79
C ARG A 177 -29.04 3.81 -1.43
N LYS A 178 -28.49 4.56 -2.35
CA LYS A 178 -27.22 4.22 -2.98
C LYS A 178 -26.07 4.59 -2.05
N ILE A 179 -25.23 3.63 -1.72
CA ILE A 179 -24.09 3.81 -0.82
C ILE A 179 -22.80 3.63 -1.60
N ARG A 180 -21.90 4.58 -1.45
CA ARG A 180 -20.53 4.57 -1.96
C ARG A 180 -19.58 4.61 -0.78
N LEU A 181 -18.69 3.63 -0.66
CA LEU A 181 -17.79 3.50 0.47
C LEU A 181 -16.37 3.93 0.12
N PHE A 182 -15.75 4.69 1.02
CA PHE A 182 -14.37 5.15 0.90
C PHE A 182 -13.62 4.94 2.22
N SER A 183 -12.29 4.83 2.13
CA SER A 183 -11.39 5.07 3.25
C SER A 183 -10.17 5.86 2.78
N THR A 184 -9.66 6.75 3.62
CA THR A 184 -8.38 7.43 3.41
C THR A 184 -7.25 6.77 4.21
N VAL A 185 -7.59 5.79 5.05
CA VAL A 185 -6.64 4.99 5.83
C VAL A 185 -6.09 3.85 4.97
N SER A 186 -4.77 3.74 4.92
CA SER A 186 -4.11 2.61 4.28
C SER A 186 -4.02 1.45 5.26
N SER A 187 -4.68 0.34 4.96
CA SER A 187 -4.65 -0.87 5.78
C SER A 187 -4.69 -2.12 4.92
N GLU A 188 -3.85 -3.10 5.24
CA GLU A 188 -3.90 -4.44 4.62
C GLU A 188 -5.12 -5.24 5.09
N ASN A 189 -5.75 -4.82 6.19
CA ASN A 189 -6.92 -5.49 6.74
C ASN A 189 -8.16 -5.41 5.83
N TYR A 190 -8.23 -4.46 4.89
CA TYR A 190 -9.30 -4.42 3.88
C TYR A 190 -9.32 -5.64 2.96
N GLU A 191 -8.21 -6.35 2.85
CA GLU A 191 -8.04 -7.53 2.03
C GLU A 191 -7.93 -8.82 2.88
N ASN A 192 -8.29 -8.75 4.17
CA ASN A 192 -8.33 -9.89 5.06
C ASN A 192 -9.43 -10.88 4.63
N SER A 193 -9.14 -12.19 4.72
CA SER A 193 -10.07 -13.26 4.33
C SER A 193 -11.43 -13.25 5.08
N ASN A 194 -11.49 -12.59 6.23
CA ASN A 194 -12.74 -12.42 7.00
C ASN A 194 -13.63 -11.28 6.48
N ILE A 195 -13.18 -10.54 5.47
CA ILE A 195 -13.94 -9.45 4.85
C ILE A 195 -14.47 -9.94 3.49
N SER A 196 -15.77 -9.80 3.29
CA SER A 196 -16.41 -10.19 2.03
C SER A 196 -16.06 -9.21 0.91
N LEU A 197 -15.27 -9.66 -0.06
CA LEU A 197 -14.94 -8.88 -1.26
C LEU A 197 -16.20 -8.55 -2.09
N GLU A 198 -17.20 -9.42 -2.09
CA GLU A 198 -18.50 -9.18 -2.74
C GLU A 198 -19.19 -7.96 -2.13
N LYS A 199 -19.27 -7.87 -0.79
CA LYS A 199 -19.87 -6.71 -0.11
C LYS A 199 -19.09 -5.43 -0.38
N LEU A 200 -17.77 -5.49 -0.38
CA LEU A 200 -16.92 -4.36 -0.75
C LEU A 200 -17.17 -3.91 -2.19
N GLY A 201 -17.32 -4.88 -3.11
CA GLY A 201 -17.66 -4.62 -4.52
C GLY A 201 -19.02 -3.96 -4.68
N ASN A 202 -20.06 -4.46 -3.98
CA ASN A 202 -21.41 -3.88 -4.01
C ASN A 202 -21.45 -2.42 -3.50
N LEU A 203 -20.58 -2.08 -2.55
CA LEU A 203 -20.41 -0.71 -2.02
C LEU A 203 -19.43 0.13 -2.87
N ASN A 204 -18.89 -0.44 -3.93
CA ASN A 204 -17.83 0.17 -4.75
C ASN A 204 -16.71 0.77 -3.89
N PHE A 205 -16.18 0.01 -2.95
CA PHE A 205 -15.22 0.48 -1.96
C PHE A 205 -13.90 0.93 -2.58
N ILE A 206 -13.49 2.15 -2.25
CA ILE A 206 -12.18 2.71 -2.64
C ILE A 206 -11.36 2.98 -1.40
N TYR A 207 -10.12 2.49 -1.40
CA TYR A 207 -9.16 2.65 -0.31
C TYR A 207 -7.73 2.71 -0.82
N PRO A 208 -6.79 3.33 -0.04
CA PRO A 208 -5.38 3.35 -0.40
C PRO A 208 -4.76 1.96 -0.26
N SER A 209 -4.23 1.41 -1.34
CA SER A 209 -3.53 0.13 -1.34
C SER A 209 -2.08 0.27 -1.80
N ASN A 210 -1.20 -0.63 -1.33
CA ASN A 210 0.18 -0.78 -1.79
C ASN A 210 0.31 -1.73 -2.98
N SER A 211 -0.78 -2.42 -3.34
CA SER A 211 -0.75 -3.45 -4.37
C SER A 211 -2.02 -3.42 -5.21
N LYS A 212 -1.86 -3.71 -6.48
CA LYS A 212 -2.98 -3.97 -7.39
C LYS A 212 -3.64 -5.30 -6.99
N PRO A 213 -4.98 -5.42 -7.03
CA PRO A 213 -5.64 -6.71 -6.89
C PRO A 213 -5.11 -7.71 -7.93
N SER A 214 -4.80 -8.94 -7.49
CA SER A 214 -4.33 -9.96 -8.41
C SER A 214 -5.48 -10.51 -9.25
N THR A 215 -5.33 -10.47 -10.56
CA THR A 215 -6.16 -11.26 -11.46
C THR A 215 -5.39 -12.54 -11.81
N SER A 216 -5.99 -13.69 -11.57
CA SER A 216 -5.34 -15.01 -11.63
C SER A 216 -4.67 -15.38 -12.97
N PHE A 217 -5.02 -14.71 -14.06
CA PHE A 217 -4.52 -15.02 -15.40
C PHE A 217 -3.08 -14.53 -15.70
N GLU A 218 -2.62 -13.46 -15.04
CA GLU A 218 -1.33 -12.84 -15.36
C GLU A 218 -0.14 -13.56 -14.71
N TYR A 219 -0.38 -14.52 -13.80
CA TYR A 219 0.63 -15.02 -12.86
C TYR A 219 1.01 -16.49 -13.04
N ASN A 220 0.34 -17.25 -13.91
CA ASN A 220 0.43 -18.71 -13.97
C ASN A 220 1.88 -19.24 -13.93
N ASN A 221 2.76 -18.71 -14.76
CA ASN A 221 4.13 -19.21 -14.89
C ASN A 221 5.00 -18.93 -13.65
N PHE A 222 4.79 -17.80 -12.95
CA PHE A 222 5.51 -17.49 -11.72
C PHE A 222 4.96 -18.29 -10.54
N TYR A 223 3.64 -18.37 -10.43
CA TYR A 223 2.96 -19.11 -9.37
C TYR A 223 3.31 -20.61 -9.47
N GLU A 224 3.19 -21.22 -10.64
CA GLU A 224 3.52 -22.63 -10.85
C GLU A 224 4.96 -22.93 -10.43
N ARG A 225 5.93 -22.15 -10.89
CA ARG A 225 7.35 -22.32 -10.53
C ARG A 225 7.61 -22.06 -9.03
N PHE A 226 6.87 -21.14 -8.42
CA PHE A 226 7.01 -20.84 -7.00
C PHE A 226 6.46 -22.00 -6.17
N ILE A 227 5.26 -22.52 -6.51
CA ILE A 227 4.66 -23.69 -5.87
C ILE A 227 5.55 -24.93 -6.04
N GLU A 228 6.05 -25.16 -7.24
CA GLU A 228 6.97 -26.28 -7.51
C GLU A 228 8.22 -26.22 -6.62
N LYS A 229 8.75 -25.02 -6.41
CA LYS A 229 9.99 -24.82 -5.65
C LYS A 229 9.80 -24.77 -4.14
N PHE A 230 8.70 -24.17 -3.66
CA PHE A 230 8.50 -23.86 -2.25
C PHE A 230 7.31 -24.60 -1.61
N GLY A 231 6.50 -25.29 -2.41
CA GLY A 231 5.36 -26.11 -1.93
C GLY A 231 4.10 -25.34 -1.54
N ASN A 232 4.10 -24.00 -1.69
CA ASN A 232 2.97 -23.12 -1.36
C ASN A 232 2.88 -21.96 -2.35
N GLU A 233 1.73 -21.32 -2.41
CA GLU A 233 1.54 -20.11 -3.23
C GLU A 233 2.38 -18.93 -2.73
N PRO A 234 2.86 -18.06 -3.63
CA PRO A 234 3.57 -16.85 -3.23
C PRO A 234 2.62 -15.90 -2.49
N ASP A 235 3.06 -15.45 -1.34
CA ASP A 235 2.40 -14.39 -0.61
C ASP A 235 2.69 -13.00 -1.22
N ARG A 236 2.07 -11.96 -0.69
CA ARG A 236 2.27 -10.58 -1.16
C ARG A 236 3.71 -10.11 -1.05
N ILE A 237 4.42 -10.52 -0.01
CA ILE A 237 5.83 -10.15 0.19
C ILE A 237 6.69 -10.79 -0.89
N SER A 238 6.44 -12.05 -1.21
CA SER A 238 7.13 -12.78 -2.29
C SER A 238 6.90 -12.13 -3.66
N ILE A 239 5.66 -11.74 -3.95
CA ILE A 239 5.32 -11.04 -5.20
C ILE A 239 5.98 -9.66 -5.24
N LYS A 240 5.93 -8.90 -4.15
CA LYS A 240 6.60 -7.61 -4.06
C LYS A 240 8.11 -7.72 -4.21
N ALA A 241 8.73 -8.72 -3.57
CA ALA A 241 10.16 -8.99 -3.70
C ALA A 241 10.55 -9.27 -5.16
N ARG A 242 9.73 -10.08 -5.87
CA ARG A 242 9.91 -10.33 -7.30
C ARG A 242 9.80 -9.04 -8.11
N ASP A 243 8.73 -8.27 -7.93
CA ASP A 243 8.44 -7.08 -8.72
C ASP A 243 9.52 -6.01 -8.53
N VAL A 244 9.90 -5.72 -7.26
CA VAL A 244 10.99 -4.78 -6.93
C VAL A 244 12.32 -5.23 -7.53
N THR A 245 12.69 -6.49 -7.32
CA THR A 245 13.97 -7.00 -7.80
C THR A 245 14.03 -6.98 -9.33
N TYR A 246 12.95 -7.36 -9.99
CA TYR A 246 12.86 -7.39 -11.44
C TYR A 246 12.95 -5.99 -12.04
N ASP A 247 12.21 -5.02 -11.51
CA ASP A 247 12.25 -3.64 -11.97
C ASP A 247 13.63 -3.00 -11.82
N LEU A 248 14.24 -3.11 -10.65
CA LEU A 248 15.54 -2.50 -10.38
C LEU A 248 16.66 -3.10 -11.23
N ILE A 249 16.65 -4.42 -11.39
CA ILE A 249 17.64 -5.09 -12.26
C ILE A 249 17.47 -4.65 -13.72
N LEU A 250 16.23 -4.59 -14.23
CA LEU A 250 15.99 -4.11 -15.59
C LEU A 250 16.44 -2.66 -15.78
N ARG A 251 16.12 -1.77 -14.85
CA ARG A 251 16.56 -0.37 -14.92
C ARG A 251 18.08 -0.27 -14.96
N ILE A 252 18.80 -0.97 -14.10
CA ILE A 252 20.26 -0.95 -14.08
C ILE A 252 20.85 -1.59 -15.36
N ALA A 253 20.31 -2.72 -15.80
CA ALA A 253 20.81 -3.41 -17.00
C ALA A 253 20.64 -2.57 -18.27
N VAL A 254 19.52 -1.88 -18.43
CA VAL A 254 19.21 -1.07 -19.61
C VAL A 254 19.94 0.28 -19.57
N PHE A 255 19.86 0.98 -18.46
CA PHE A 255 20.36 2.35 -18.34
C PHE A 255 21.77 2.47 -17.74
N LYS A 256 22.41 1.34 -17.36
CA LYS A 256 23.75 1.22 -16.74
C LYS A 256 23.87 1.81 -15.33
N LYS A 257 23.05 2.81 -15.00
CA LYS A 257 22.93 3.40 -13.67
C LYS A 257 21.46 3.64 -13.38
N PHE A 258 21.07 3.50 -12.12
CA PHE A 258 19.68 3.69 -11.70
C PHE A 258 19.18 5.11 -11.99
N GLU A 259 20.01 6.11 -11.75
CA GLU A 259 19.69 7.54 -11.95
C GLU A 259 19.24 7.83 -13.39
N ASN A 260 19.88 7.20 -14.35
CA ASN A 260 19.57 7.36 -15.78
C ASN A 260 18.19 6.78 -16.15
N SER A 261 17.62 5.94 -15.30
CA SER A 261 16.32 5.33 -15.54
C SER A 261 15.14 6.19 -15.11
N LEU A 262 15.36 7.26 -14.33
CA LEU A 262 14.28 8.10 -13.81
C LEU A 262 13.38 8.70 -14.92
N PRO A 263 13.92 9.20 -16.05
CA PRO A 263 13.08 9.74 -17.13
C PRO A 263 12.23 8.69 -17.86
N TYR A 264 12.47 7.39 -17.62
CA TYR A 264 11.67 6.32 -18.22
C TYR A 264 10.23 6.30 -17.70
N GLY A 265 10.02 6.79 -16.47
CA GLY A 265 8.71 6.90 -15.85
C GLY A 265 8.18 5.59 -15.28
N GLU A 266 6.86 5.46 -15.27
CA GLU A 266 6.14 4.36 -14.63
C GLU A 266 6.38 3.01 -15.31
N THR A 267 6.63 2.00 -14.49
CA THR A 267 6.65 0.58 -14.87
C THR A 267 5.59 -0.18 -14.07
N THR A 268 4.91 -1.12 -14.70
CA THR A 268 3.85 -1.92 -14.08
C THR A 268 4.23 -3.39 -14.09
N TYR A 269 4.11 -4.03 -12.92
CA TYR A 269 4.37 -5.44 -12.70
C TYR A 269 3.12 -6.16 -12.18
N PHE A 270 3.29 -7.32 -11.55
CA PHE A 270 2.15 -8.14 -11.10
C PHE A 270 1.23 -7.38 -10.15
N GLN A 271 1.75 -6.89 -9.04
CA GLN A 271 0.98 -6.17 -8.05
C GLN A 271 1.49 -4.74 -7.79
N ASN A 272 2.66 -4.40 -8.30
CA ASN A 272 3.30 -3.14 -8.01
C ASN A 272 3.53 -2.30 -9.27
N LYS A 273 3.50 -1.00 -9.07
CA LYS A 273 3.92 0.02 -10.03
C LYS A 273 5.06 0.81 -9.44
N PHE A 274 6.02 1.16 -10.28
CA PHE A 274 7.19 1.94 -9.85
C PHE A 274 7.39 3.13 -10.78
N ASP A 275 7.39 4.32 -10.18
CA ASP A 275 7.73 5.60 -10.85
C ASP A 275 8.64 6.40 -9.92
N TYR A 276 9.93 6.16 -10.04
CA TYR A 276 10.90 6.72 -9.11
C TYR A 276 11.21 8.20 -9.42
N THR A 277 11.21 8.98 -8.37
CA THR A 277 11.66 10.38 -8.39
C THR A 277 12.80 10.58 -7.40
N PHE A 278 13.75 11.46 -7.73
CA PHE A 278 14.78 11.91 -6.78
C PHE A 278 14.30 13.17 -6.09
N LYS A 279 14.04 13.09 -4.80
CA LYS A 279 13.57 14.19 -3.98
C LYS A 279 14.10 14.06 -2.57
N ASP A 280 14.38 15.18 -1.89
CA ASP A 280 14.87 15.20 -0.51
C ASP A 280 16.14 14.36 -0.30
N ASN A 281 17.03 14.31 -1.31
CA ASN A 281 18.28 13.55 -1.33
C ASN A 281 18.13 12.02 -1.29
N PHE A 282 17.07 11.46 -1.83
CA PHE A 282 16.92 10.01 -2.03
C PHE A 282 15.91 9.68 -3.15
N TYR A 283 15.88 8.42 -3.58
CA TYR A 283 14.93 7.96 -4.59
C TYR A 283 13.69 7.38 -3.91
N ARG A 284 12.51 7.81 -4.38
CA ARG A 284 11.22 7.33 -3.89
C ARG A 284 10.30 6.97 -5.05
N ASN A 285 9.57 5.85 -4.85
CA ASN A 285 8.42 5.45 -5.67
C ASN A 285 7.14 6.19 -5.24
#